data_3a40a7d93b068a2202a48b666a767dda
#
_entry.id   3a40a7d93b068a2202a48b666a767dda
#
_cell.length_a   1.000
_cell.length_b   1.000
_cell.length_c   1.000
_cell.angle_alpha   90.00
_cell.angle_beta   90.00
_cell.angle_gamma   90.00
#
_symmetry.space_group_name_H-M   'P 1'
#
loop_
_entity.id
_entity.type
_entity.pdbx_description
1 polymer ?
#
loop_
_entity_poly.entity_id
_entity_poly.type
_entity_poly.pdbx_seq_one_letter_code
_entity_poly.pdbx_strand_id
1 'polypeptide(L)'
;MLINDNIYYEDNHYIIINNIPNNIYYYFDYDKRDASVNMEFQHLHPYYEILFLLAPNATHLIEGVPYNIHMGDFVLLAPSVMHKSVYYKGDPSRRLIIDFMYPLDKPESSDAYKEILSPFHADNPVYRFSFQDQQKLIDILNNLFIFSKEHKYYGNPADEFYIHNKFQEFLYTLYELKDRNTYSNDQSYNSIEQKIYEVSSYIHTHYDEDISLEFLSEQFFISTSYLSREFKQVTGFNLSNYIQLTRIKNAQYQLVSSNKKISAIAQECGFSSFSQFNRIFNKISGTSPREYRQSAVIGK
;
A
#
# COMPACT_ATOMS: atom_id res chain seq x y z
N MET A 1 19.22 1.17 17.38
CA MET A 1 18.97 1.87 16.13
C MET A 1 18.91 0.81 15.06
N LEU A 2 17.75 0.75 14.43
CA LEU A 2 17.47 -0.21 13.43
C LEU A 2 18.46 -0.20 12.38
N ILE A 3 18.60 -1.33 11.78
CA ILE A 3 19.26 -1.37 10.53
C ILE A 3 20.55 -0.63 10.71
N ASN A 4 21.30 -1.26 11.50
CA ASN A 4 22.61 -0.88 11.94
C ASN A 4 23.43 -0.39 10.75
N ASP A 5 24.27 0.58 10.98
CA ASP A 5 25.43 0.89 10.13
C ASP A 5 26.26 -0.35 9.74
N ASN A 6 25.93 -1.52 10.27
CA ASN A 6 26.54 -2.82 9.97
C ASN A 6 25.96 -3.55 8.77
N ILE A 7 24.83 -3.10 8.19
CA ILE A 7 24.42 -3.60 6.88
C ILE A 7 25.10 -2.73 5.84
N TYR A 8 26.16 -3.25 5.26
CA TYR A 8 26.96 -2.56 4.25
C TYR A 8 26.20 -2.54 2.92
N TYR A 9 25.89 -1.36 2.43
CA TYR A 9 25.25 -1.14 1.13
C TYR A 9 26.26 -0.51 0.18
N GLU A 10 26.55 -1.17 -0.92
CA GLU A 10 27.38 -0.60 -1.99
C GLU A 10 26.66 0.53 -2.71
N ASP A 11 25.34 0.40 -2.87
CA ASP A 11 24.43 1.41 -3.39
C ASP A 11 23.45 1.82 -2.31
N ASN A 12 22.93 3.05 -2.35
CA ASN A 12 21.96 3.58 -1.38
C ASN A 12 20.58 2.89 -1.43
N HIS A 13 20.52 1.75 -2.06
CA HIS A 13 19.32 0.94 -2.27
C HIS A 13 19.69 -0.55 -2.19
N TYR A 14 18.99 -1.32 -1.37
CA TYR A 14 19.31 -2.71 -1.13
C TYR A 14 18.06 -3.59 -1.04
N ILE A 15 18.03 -4.63 -1.86
CA ILE A 15 16.99 -5.67 -1.80
C ILE A 15 17.49 -6.78 -0.87
N ILE A 16 16.80 -6.98 0.25
CA ILE A 16 17.19 -7.91 1.31
C ILE A 16 16.68 -9.31 0.99
N ILE A 17 15.40 -9.40 0.61
CA ILE A 17 14.73 -10.65 0.25
C ILE A 17 13.90 -10.35 -1.00
N ASN A 18 14.08 -11.16 -2.02
CA ASN A 18 13.30 -11.03 -3.26
C ASN A 18 12.80 -12.41 -3.67
N ASN A 19 11.51 -12.61 -3.50
CA ASN A 19 10.75 -13.79 -3.88
C ASN A 19 11.16 -15.09 -3.18
N ILE A 20 10.17 -15.78 -2.62
CA ILE A 20 10.32 -17.11 -2.04
C ILE A 20 9.52 -18.09 -2.92
N PRO A 21 10.08 -19.23 -3.36
CA PRO A 21 9.32 -20.27 -4.04
C PRO A 21 8.12 -20.73 -3.19
N ASN A 22 7.10 -21.33 -3.82
CA ASN A 22 5.89 -21.89 -3.17
C ASN A 22 4.76 -20.91 -2.78
N ASN A 23 4.44 -19.95 -3.65
CA ASN A 23 3.26 -19.08 -3.56
C ASN A 23 3.26 -18.10 -2.39
N ILE A 24 4.38 -17.91 -1.71
CA ILE A 24 4.57 -16.84 -0.73
C ILE A 24 5.54 -15.86 -1.34
N TYR A 25 5.10 -14.61 -1.45
CA TYR A 25 5.92 -13.53 -1.97
C TYR A 25 6.44 -12.69 -0.82
N TYR A 26 7.74 -12.45 -0.80
CA TYR A 26 8.37 -11.47 0.09
C TYR A 26 9.33 -10.60 -0.71
N TYR A 27 9.22 -9.30 -0.54
CA TYR A 27 10.14 -8.35 -1.10
C TYR A 27 10.48 -7.31 -0.01
N PHE A 28 11.75 -7.24 0.36
CA PHE A 28 12.23 -6.31 1.37
C PHE A 28 13.22 -5.37 0.71
N ASP A 29 12.86 -4.11 0.65
CA ASP A 29 13.61 -3.04 0.00
C ASP A 29 14.00 -1.98 1.02
N TYR A 30 15.30 -1.77 1.18
CA TYR A 30 15.86 -0.73 2.02
C TYR A 30 16.44 0.39 1.17
N ASP A 31 15.85 1.57 1.28
CA ASP A 31 16.26 2.78 0.58
C ASP A 31 16.91 3.76 1.58
N LYS A 32 18.18 4.10 1.35
CA LYS A 32 18.97 5.03 2.17
C LYS A 32 19.46 6.22 1.38
N ARG A 33 18.77 6.65 0.35
CA ARG A 33 19.21 7.79 -0.45
C ARG A 33 19.16 9.09 0.34
N ASP A 34 20.21 9.91 0.19
CA ASP A 34 20.31 11.21 0.85
C ASP A 34 19.58 12.33 0.09
N ALA A 35 19.02 12.03 -1.07
CA ALA A 35 18.19 12.95 -1.83
C ALA A 35 16.72 12.57 -1.74
N SER A 36 15.83 13.55 -1.76
CA SER A 36 14.39 13.30 -1.85
C SER A 36 14.06 12.68 -3.20
N VAL A 37 13.53 11.46 -3.19
CA VAL A 37 13.04 10.77 -4.38
C VAL A 37 11.54 10.57 -4.22
N ASN A 38 10.78 11.43 -4.87
CA ASN A 38 9.33 11.40 -4.83
C ASN A 38 8.77 10.59 -6.00
N MET A 39 7.75 9.82 -5.71
CA MET A 39 6.96 9.17 -6.75
C MET A 39 6.14 10.23 -7.50
N GLU A 40 6.20 10.20 -8.82
CA GLU A 40 5.43 11.13 -9.65
C GLU A 40 3.93 10.91 -9.49
N PHE A 41 3.50 9.63 -9.42
CA PHE A 41 2.11 9.23 -9.35
C PHE A 41 1.83 8.36 -8.13
N GLN A 42 0.58 8.38 -7.66
CA GLN A 42 0.09 7.33 -6.79
C GLN A 42 0.07 6.00 -7.55
N HIS A 43 0.31 4.92 -6.85
CA HIS A 43 0.28 3.57 -7.40
C HIS A 43 -0.48 2.63 -6.48
N LEU A 44 -0.73 1.44 -6.94
CA LEU A 44 -1.34 0.35 -6.19
C LEU A 44 -0.73 -0.98 -6.67
N HIS A 45 -0.77 -1.97 -5.82
CA HIS A 45 -0.24 -3.30 -6.10
C HIS A 45 -1.08 -4.39 -5.42
N PRO A 46 -1.00 -5.66 -5.85
CA PRO A 46 -1.86 -6.73 -5.34
C PRO A 46 -1.36 -7.39 -4.04
N TYR A 47 -0.38 -6.84 -3.38
CA TYR A 47 0.23 -7.36 -2.16
C TYR A 47 0.07 -6.39 -1.00
N TYR A 48 0.27 -6.88 0.23
CA TYR A 48 0.39 -6.08 1.43
C TYR A 48 1.72 -5.33 1.42
N GLU A 49 1.72 -4.10 1.90
CA GLU A 49 2.94 -3.32 2.07
C GLU A 49 3.06 -2.84 3.52
N ILE A 50 4.27 -2.91 4.05
CA ILE A 50 4.68 -2.23 5.26
C ILE A 50 5.74 -1.22 4.87
N LEU A 51 5.46 0.06 5.05
CA LEU A 51 6.48 1.09 5.00
C LEU A 51 6.92 1.39 6.43
N PHE A 52 8.22 1.37 6.68
CA PHE A 52 8.84 1.86 7.91
C PHE A 52 9.71 3.08 7.59
N LEU A 53 9.36 4.24 8.16
CA LEU A 53 10.04 5.48 7.83
C LEU A 53 11.35 5.63 8.61
N LEU A 54 12.44 5.86 7.89
CA LEU A 54 13.79 6.11 8.42
C LEU A 54 14.26 7.55 8.15
N ALA A 55 13.50 8.33 7.37
CA ALA A 55 13.68 9.76 7.20
C ALA A 55 13.03 10.53 8.36
N PRO A 56 13.45 11.77 8.63
CA PRO A 56 12.85 12.58 9.70
C PRO A 56 11.35 12.72 9.56
N ASN A 57 10.88 13.06 8.35
CA ASN A 57 9.47 13.29 8.04
C ASN A 57 9.17 12.93 6.59
N ALA A 58 7.93 12.53 6.35
CA ALA A 58 7.35 12.42 5.01
C ALA A 58 5.83 12.60 5.10
N THR A 59 5.18 12.91 3.98
CA THR A 59 3.74 12.77 3.82
C THR A 59 3.46 11.50 3.04
N HIS A 60 2.63 10.61 3.59
CA HIS A 60 2.14 9.45 2.87
C HIS A 60 0.70 9.69 2.45
N LEU A 61 0.47 9.79 1.14
CA LEU A 61 -0.86 9.98 0.59
C LEU A 61 -1.49 8.61 0.35
N ILE A 62 -2.57 8.31 1.07
CA ILE A 62 -3.26 7.02 1.02
C ILE A 62 -4.72 7.27 0.67
N GLU A 63 -5.18 6.75 -0.46
CA GLU A 63 -6.55 6.92 -0.95
C GLU A 63 -7.03 8.39 -0.94
N GLY A 64 -6.12 9.29 -1.30
CA GLY A 64 -6.38 10.73 -1.32
C GLY A 64 -6.28 11.41 0.05
N VAL A 65 -6.09 10.67 1.13
CA VAL A 65 -5.89 11.23 2.47
C VAL A 65 -4.41 11.31 2.77
N PRO A 66 -3.87 12.48 3.12
CA PRO A 66 -2.48 12.59 3.52
C PRO A 66 -2.30 12.26 5.00
N TYR A 67 -1.22 11.56 5.28
CA TYR A 67 -0.77 11.22 6.63
C TYR A 67 0.65 11.73 6.82
N ASN A 68 0.86 12.59 7.82
CA ASN A 68 2.22 13.00 8.20
C ASN A 68 2.86 11.92 9.04
N ILE A 69 3.90 11.34 8.49
CA ILE A 69 4.65 10.30 9.16
C ILE A 69 6.04 10.82 9.55
N HIS A 70 6.52 10.34 10.68
CA HIS A 70 7.81 10.67 11.26
C HIS A 70 8.70 9.45 11.34
N MET A 71 9.99 9.67 11.54
CA MET A 71 10.95 8.58 11.76
C MET A 71 10.43 7.60 12.82
N GLY A 72 10.36 6.33 12.45
CA GLY A 72 9.89 5.26 13.32
C GLY A 72 8.43 4.89 13.14
N ASP A 73 7.66 5.64 12.35
CA ASP A 73 6.28 5.26 12.04
C ASP A 73 6.24 4.10 11.04
N PHE A 74 5.26 3.22 11.23
CA PHE A 74 4.88 2.18 10.28
C PHE A 74 3.63 2.62 9.53
N VAL A 75 3.60 2.39 8.23
CA VAL A 75 2.40 2.49 7.41
C VAL A 75 2.05 1.11 6.90
N LEU A 76 0.81 0.68 7.13
CA LEU A 76 0.33 -0.66 6.78
C LEU A 76 -0.72 -0.54 5.68
N LEU A 77 -0.43 -1.12 4.53
CA LEU A 77 -1.29 -1.03 3.36
C LEU A 77 -1.79 -2.42 2.95
N ALA A 78 -3.10 -2.56 2.89
CA ALA A 78 -3.75 -3.73 2.30
C ALA A 78 -3.55 -3.76 0.78
N PRO A 79 -3.72 -4.92 0.13
CA PRO A 79 -3.70 -5.03 -1.32
C PRO A 79 -4.60 -4.02 -2.02
N SER A 80 -4.12 -3.46 -3.11
CA SER A 80 -4.84 -2.51 -3.96
C SER A 80 -5.19 -1.16 -3.30
N VAL A 81 -4.55 -0.78 -2.22
CA VAL A 81 -4.64 0.57 -1.65
C VAL A 81 -3.81 1.55 -2.48
N MET A 82 -4.45 2.62 -2.96
CA MET A 82 -3.77 3.64 -3.77
C MET A 82 -2.96 4.56 -2.86
N HIS A 83 -1.65 4.67 -3.10
CA HIS A 83 -0.77 5.43 -2.23
C HIS A 83 0.45 6.02 -2.95
N LYS A 84 1.11 6.98 -2.30
CA LYS A 84 2.47 7.44 -2.62
C LYS A 84 3.12 8.11 -1.41
N SER A 85 4.45 8.03 -1.34
CA SER A 85 5.24 8.82 -0.40
C SER A 85 5.69 10.14 -1.04
N VAL A 86 5.66 11.21 -0.27
CA VAL A 86 6.17 12.53 -0.65
C VAL A 86 7.15 12.98 0.43
N TYR A 87 8.41 13.12 0.04
CA TYR A 87 9.48 13.66 0.91
C TYR A 87 9.64 15.14 0.65
N TYR A 88 9.91 15.91 1.69
CA TYR A 88 10.13 17.35 1.56
C TYR A 88 11.42 17.64 0.79
N LYS A 89 11.42 18.74 0.06
CA LYS A 89 12.58 19.13 -0.74
C LYS A 89 13.80 19.32 0.16
N GLY A 90 14.83 18.53 -0.11
CA GLY A 90 16.09 18.54 0.66
C GLY A 90 16.17 17.48 1.75
N ASP A 91 15.07 16.82 2.08
CA ASP A 91 15.09 15.71 3.01
C ASP A 91 15.48 14.39 2.33
N PRO A 92 16.15 13.48 3.03
CA PRO A 92 16.49 12.17 2.50
C PRO A 92 15.24 11.31 2.32
N SER A 93 15.20 10.48 1.28
CA SER A 93 14.21 9.41 1.18
C SER A 93 14.77 8.11 1.76
N ARG A 94 14.58 7.92 3.06
CA ARG A 94 15.07 6.74 3.79
C ARG A 94 13.89 5.96 4.33
N ARG A 95 13.78 4.72 3.88
CA ARG A 95 12.65 3.85 4.25
C ARG A 95 13.01 2.38 4.10
N LEU A 96 12.32 1.54 4.84
CA LEU A 96 12.20 0.13 4.57
C LEU A 96 10.80 -0.13 4.00
N ILE A 97 10.72 -0.81 2.87
CA ILE A 97 9.48 -1.34 2.30
C ILE A 97 9.51 -2.86 2.45
N ILE A 98 8.43 -3.42 2.91
CA ILE A 98 8.21 -4.86 2.96
C ILE A 98 6.92 -5.18 2.24
N ASP A 99 7.04 -5.79 1.08
CA ASP A 99 5.90 -6.30 0.31
C ASP A 99 5.75 -7.79 0.54
N PHE A 100 4.52 -8.24 0.74
CA PHE A 100 4.27 -9.66 0.95
C PHE A 100 2.88 -10.09 0.49
N MET A 101 2.77 -11.37 0.14
CA MET A 101 1.51 -12.05 -0.17
C MET A 101 1.40 -13.29 0.66
N TYR A 102 0.20 -13.56 1.15
CA TYR A 102 -0.14 -14.85 1.76
C TYR A 102 -1.13 -15.59 0.87
N PRO A 103 -1.01 -16.92 0.78
CA PRO A 103 -2.05 -17.75 0.18
C PRO A 103 -3.29 -17.70 1.11
N LEU A 104 -4.23 -16.81 0.78
CA LEU A 104 -5.52 -16.69 1.48
C LEU A 104 -6.45 -17.89 1.22
N ASP A 105 -6.00 -18.83 0.41
CA ASP A 105 -6.75 -19.96 -0.12
C ASP A 105 -6.59 -21.27 0.66
N LYS A 106 -5.79 -21.26 1.74
CA LYS A 106 -5.71 -22.43 2.64
C LYS A 106 -6.77 -22.28 3.74
N PRO A 107 -7.83 -23.10 3.73
CA PRO A 107 -8.95 -23.01 4.69
C PRO A 107 -8.50 -23.05 6.16
N GLU A 108 -7.42 -23.77 6.42
CA GLU A 108 -6.86 -24.01 7.76
C GLU A 108 -6.19 -22.77 8.38
N SER A 109 -5.83 -21.79 7.54
CA SER A 109 -5.14 -20.58 7.97
C SER A 109 -5.98 -19.30 7.86
N SER A 110 -7.19 -19.39 7.25
CA SER A 110 -7.94 -18.20 6.83
C SER A 110 -8.35 -17.29 7.98
N ASP A 111 -8.81 -17.83 9.10
CA ASP A 111 -9.30 -17.03 10.23
C ASP A 111 -8.14 -16.43 11.04
N ALA A 112 -7.08 -17.20 11.26
CA ALA A 112 -5.88 -16.71 11.93
C ALA A 112 -5.20 -15.57 11.11
N TYR A 113 -5.11 -15.74 9.79
CA TYR A 113 -4.53 -14.68 8.94
C TYR A 113 -5.41 -13.43 8.86
N LYS A 114 -6.74 -13.57 8.80
CA LYS A 114 -7.65 -12.43 8.87
C LYS A 114 -7.44 -11.62 10.14
N GLU A 115 -7.28 -12.32 11.26
CA GLU A 115 -7.07 -11.70 12.56
C GLU A 115 -5.69 -10.99 12.61
N ILE A 116 -4.62 -11.70 12.25
CA ILE A 116 -3.24 -11.14 12.27
C ILE A 116 -3.09 -9.99 11.29
N LEU A 117 -3.78 -10.01 10.15
CA LEU A 117 -3.73 -8.95 9.13
C LEU A 117 -4.76 -7.84 9.38
N SER A 118 -5.57 -7.93 10.44
CA SER A 118 -6.55 -6.87 10.77
C SER A 118 -5.96 -5.46 10.86
N PRO A 119 -4.70 -5.24 11.31
CA PRO A 119 -4.09 -3.91 11.33
C PRO A 119 -3.99 -3.25 9.94
N PHE A 120 -3.86 -4.04 8.88
CA PHE A 120 -3.80 -3.53 7.50
C PHE A 120 -5.15 -3.07 6.95
N HIS A 121 -6.23 -3.43 7.62
CA HIS A 121 -7.60 -3.07 7.26
C HIS A 121 -8.24 -2.09 8.25
N ALA A 122 -7.44 -1.52 9.14
CA ALA A 122 -7.90 -0.49 10.07
C ALA A 122 -8.15 0.85 9.34
N ASP A 123 -9.06 1.65 9.87
CA ASP A 123 -9.37 3.00 9.34
C ASP A 123 -8.13 3.92 9.34
N ASN A 124 -7.27 3.74 10.33
CA ASN A 124 -5.99 4.45 10.39
C ASN A 124 -4.84 3.51 9.97
N PRO A 125 -4.21 3.74 8.82
CA PRO A 125 -3.14 2.90 8.31
C PRO A 125 -1.77 3.19 8.92
N VAL A 126 -1.64 4.22 9.74
CA VAL A 126 -0.36 4.65 10.33
C VAL A 126 -0.25 4.22 11.79
N TYR A 127 0.86 3.61 12.15
CA TYR A 127 1.16 3.14 13.48
C TYR A 127 2.41 3.80 14.05
N ARG A 128 2.23 4.46 15.19
CA ARG A 128 3.31 5.06 15.98
C ARG A 128 3.36 4.37 17.33
N PHE A 129 4.47 3.72 17.62
CA PHE A 129 4.66 2.99 18.87
C PHE A 129 5.63 3.70 19.81
N SER A 130 5.56 3.33 21.08
CA SER A 130 6.60 3.68 22.04
C SER A 130 7.97 3.13 21.57
N PHE A 131 9.05 3.72 22.01
CA PHE A 131 10.40 3.22 21.67
C PHE A 131 10.58 1.74 22.03
N GLN A 132 10.05 1.29 23.18
CA GLN A 132 10.15 -0.10 23.61
C GLN A 132 9.36 -1.06 22.71
N ASP A 133 8.17 -0.68 22.30
CA ASP A 133 7.33 -1.52 21.43
C ASP A 133 7.87 -1.53 20.00
N GLN A 134 8.31 -0.38 19.51
CA GLN A 134 9.01 -0.28 18.22
C GLN A 134 10.26 -1.17 18.20
N GLN A 135 11.06 -1.19 19.26
CA GLN A 135 12.28 -1.99 19.33
C GLN A 135 12.01 -3.49 19.19
N LYS A 136 10.88 -4.01 19.69
CA LYS A 136 10.50 -5.42 19.51
C LYS A 136 10.36 -5.78 18.03
N LEU A 137 9.67 -4.93 17.27
CA LEU A 137 9.47 -5.12 15.83
C LEU A 137 10.80 -5.04 15.09
N ILE A 138 11.59 -4.08 15.43
CA ILE A 138 12.92 -3.81 14.89
C ILE A 138 13.89 -4.98 15.08
N ASP A 139 13.91 -5.57 16.27
CA ASP A 139 14.80 -6.69 16.57
C ASP A 139 14.46 -7.92 15.72
N ILE A 140 13.18 -8.18 15.47
CA ILE A 140 12.78 -9.27 14.59
C ILE A 140 13.23 -9.01 13.15
N LEU A 141 13.04 -7.78 12.64
CA LEU A 141 13.48 -7.39 11.29
C LEU A 141 15.02 -7.45 11.17
N ASN A 142 15.75 -7.00 12.18
CA ASN A 142 17.21 -7.09 12.20
C ASN A 142 17.69 -8.54 12.11
N ASN A 143 17.05 -9.45 12.86
CA ASN A 143 17.37 -10.88 12.79
C ASN A 143 17.15 -11.44 11.40
N LEU A 144 16.04 -11.07 10.72
CA LEU A 144 15.78 -11.45 9.32
C LEU A 144 16.85 -10.93 8.37
N PHE A 145 17.28 -9.69 8.53
CA PHE A 145 18.28 -9.05 7.66
C PHE A 145 19.67 -9.65 7.85
N ILE A 146 20.09 -9.89 9.09
CA ILE A 146 21.36 -10.54 9.40
C ILE A 146 21.37 -11.95 8.81
N PHE A 147 20.29 -12.71 9.03
CA PHE A 147 20.15 -14.06 8.49
C PHE A 147 20.25 -14.08 6.97
N SER A 148 19.51 -13.20 6.28
CA SER A 148 19.53 -13.12 4.81
C SER A 148 20.90 -12.76 4.26
N LYS A 149 21.66 -11.93 4.95
CA LYS A 149 23.03 -11.56 4.59
C LYS A 149 24.01 -12.72 4.74
N GLU A 150 23.89 -13.47 5.84
CA GLU A 150 24.80 -14.56 6.17
C GLU A 150 24.58 -15.81 5.29
N HIS A 151 23.30 -16.12 4.97
CA HIS A 151 22.93 -17.32 4.25
C HIS A 151 22.80 -17.15 2.73
N LYS A 152 22.99 -15.92 2.21
CA LYS A 152 22.85 -15.61 0.77
C LYS A 152 21.64 -16.36 0.16
N TYR A 153 20.48 -16.07 0.67
CA TYR A 153 19.21 -16.75 0.39
C TYR A 153 19.04 -17.14 -1.09
N TYR A 154 19.06 -18.44 -1.39
CA TYR A 154 18.83 -19.01 -2.74
C TYR A 154 18.07 -20.34 -2.69
N GLY A 155 16.88 -20.36 -2.08
CA GLY A 155 15.97 -21.50 -2.22
C GLY A 155 16.32 -22.75 -1.39
N ASN A 156 17.05 -22.58 -0.29
CA ASN A 156 17.16 -23.63 0.71
C ASN A 156 15.84 -23.70 1.52
N PRO A 157 15.11 -24.84 1.51
CA PRO A 157 13.82 -24.95 2.21
C PRO A 157 13.88 -24.65 3.71
N ALA A 158 15.00 -24.92 4.37
CA ALA A 158 15.18 -24.63 5.79
C ALA A 158 15.33 -23.13 6.05
N ASP A 159 16.01 -22.41 5.15
CA ASP A 159 16.14 -20.96 5.22
C ASP A 159 14.79 -20.27 4.92
N GLU A 160 14.04 -20.78 3.94
CA GLU A 160 12.67 -20.32 3.65
C GLU A 160 11.76 -20.48 4.87
N PHE A 161 11.82 -21.64 5.51
CA PHE A 161 11.05 -21.90 6.72
C PHE A 161 11.42 -20.93 7.85
N TYR A 162 12.71 -20.66 8.06
CA TYR A 162 13.17 -19.69 9.07
C TYR A 162 12.63 -18.29 8.79
N ILE A 163 12.80 -17.79 7.55
CA ILE A 163 12.35 -16.45 7.14
C ILE A 163 10.84 -16.34 7.32
N HIS A 164 10.10 -17.35 6.88
CA HIS A 164 8.65 -17.36 6.99
C HIS A 164 8.19 -17.28 8.46
N ASN A 165 8.76 -18.11 9.33
CA ASN A 165 8.40 -18.08 10.75
C ASN A 165 8.76 -16.77 11.44
N LYS A 166 9.94 -16.20 11.12
CA LYS A 166 10.34 -14.90 11.67
C LYS A 166 9.46 -13.77 11.19
N PHE A 167 9.01 -13.81 9.95
CA PHE A 167 8.08 -12.81 9.46
C PHE A 167 6.68 -12.97 10.05
N GLN A 168 6.22 -14.19 10.29
CA GLN A 168 4.99 -14.43 11.05
C GLN A 168 5.08 -13.91 12.50
N GLU A 169 6.22 -14.12 13.17
CA GLU A 169 6.49 -13.54 14.48
C GLU A 169 6.40 -12.00 14.46
N PHE A 170 6.94 -11.36 13.41
CA PHE A 170 6.82 -9.93 13.20
C PHE A 170 5.36 -9.48 13.07
N LEU A 171 4.57 -10.12 12.20
CA LEU A 171 3.17 -9.78 12.00
C LEU A 171 2.32 -10.02 13.26
N TYR A 172 2.58 -11.10 13.98
CA TYR A 172 1.91 -11.37 15.24
C TYR A 172 2.26 -10.31 16.29
N THR A 173 3.52 -9.92 16.39
CA THR A 173 3.94 -8.85 17.30
C THR A 173 3.29 -7.51 16.95
N LEU A 174 3.17 -7.20 15.66
CA LEU A 174 2.47 -6.02 15.19
C LEU A 174 0.99 -6.04 15.56
N TYR A 175 0.33 -7.19 15.38
CA TYR A 175 -1.05 -7.41 15.79
C TYR A 175 -1.24 -7.22 17.30
N GLU A 176 -0.39 -7.79 18.12
CA GLU A 176 -0.42 -7.63 19.59
C GLU A 176 -0.24 -6.16 20.04
N LEU A 177 0.49 -5.38 19.24
CA LEU A 177 0.77 -3.98 19.55
C LEU A 177 -0.24 -3.00 18.95
N LYS A 178 -1.19 -3.45 18.11
CA LYS A 178 -2.09 -2.56 17.34
C LYS A 178 -2.85 -1.55 18.21
N ASP A 179 -3.30 -1.98 19.39
CA ASP A 179 -4.08 -1.15 20.31
C ASP A 179 -3.22 -0.17 21.13
N ARG A 180 -1.87 -0.25 20.98
CA ARG A 180 -0.92 0.71 21.57
C ARG A 180 -0.51 1.80 20.58
N ASN A 181 -1.19 1.90 19.46
CA ASN A 181 -0.96 2.95 18.48
C ASN A 181 -1.26 4.33 19.07
N THR A 182 -0.28 5.24 19.01
CA THR A 182 -0.39 6.62 19.49
C THR A 182 -0.47 7.64 18.36
N TYR A 183 -0.53 7.19 17.11
CA TYR A 183 -0.62 8.09 15.98
C TYR A 183 -1.95 8.82 15.95
N SER A 184 -1.90 10.14 15.77
CA SER A 184 -3.04 10.96 15.40
C SER A 184 -2.68 11.80 14.16
N ASN A 185 -3.63 11.97 13.25
CA ASN A 185 -3.43 12.76 12.03
C ASN A 185 -3.85 14.21 12.26
N ASP A 186 -3.03 14.97 13.00
CA ASP A 186 -3.33 16.33 13.45
C ASP A 186 -2.91 17.41 12.41
N GLN A 187 -3.13 17.18 11.11
CA GLN A 187 -2.68 18.12 10.10
C GLN A 187 -3.60 19.32 9.88
N SER A 188 -2.97 20.50 9.79
CA SER A 188 -3.57 21.67 9.15
C SER A 188 -3.07 21.76 7.70
N TYR A 189 -3.91 21.35 6.76
CA TYR A 189 -3.65 21.59 5.33
C TYR A 189 -4.05 23.01 4.94
N ASN A 190 -3.46 23.53 3.86
CA ASN A 190 -4.05 24.73 3.28
C ASN A 190 -5.48 24.41 2.78
N SER A 191 -6.31 25.45 2.69
CA SER A 191 -7.75 25.27 2.42
C SER A 191 -8.07 24.56 1.10
N ILE A 192 -7.18 24.63 0.10
CA ILE A 192 -7.38 23.96 -1.18
C ILE A 192 -6.92 22.50 -1.15
N GLU A 193 -5.80 22.21 -0.54
CA GLU A 193 -5.35 20.83 -0.36
C GLU A 193 -6.38 20.03 0.41
N GLN A 194 -6.89 20.60 1.52
CA GLN A 194 -7.97 19.99 2.28
C GLN A 194 -9.18 19.65 1.41
N LYS A 195 -9.62 20.57 0.57
CA LYS A 195 -10.75 20.35 -0.35
C LYS A 195 -10.44 19.26 -1.40
N ILE A 196 -9.21 19.20 -1.93
CA ILE A 196 -8.83 18.15 -2.87
C ILE A 196 -8.82 16.78 -2.19
N TYR A 197 -8.40 16.70 -0.93
CA TYR A 197 -8.46 15.46 -0.17
C TYR A 197 -9.89 15.02 0.12
N GLU A 198 -10.79 15.95 0.44
CA GLU A 198 -12.21 15.68 0.60
C GLU A 198 -12.84 15.17 -0.71
N VAL A 199 -12.50 15.76 -1.85
CA VAL A 199 -12.91 15.27 -3.19
C VAL A 199 -12.38 13.86 -3.44
N SER A 200 -11.10 13.60 -3.12
CA SER A 200 -10.48 12.29 -3.28
C SER A 200 -11.18 11.23 -2.42
N SER A 201 -11.42 11.54 -1.15
CA SER A 201 -12.14 10.68 -0.21
C SER A 201 -13.57 10.40 -0.69
N TYR A 202 -14.27 11.41 -1.20
CA TYR A 202 -15.61 11.24 -1.79
C TYR A 202 -15.59 10.25 -2.96
N ILE A 203 -14.61 10.37 -3.87
CA ILE A 203 -14.45 9.43 -4.99
C ILE A 203 -14.22 8.01 -4.49
N HIS A 204 -13.44 7.81 -3.42
CA HIS A 204 -13.18 6.47 -2.87
C HIS A 204 -14.42 5.82 -2.26
N THR A 205 -15.32 6.61 -1.70
CA THR A 205 -16.55 6.11 -1.05
C THR A 205 -17.75 5.97 -2.00
N HIS A 206 -17.75 6.70 -3.13
CA HIS A 206 -18.87 6.78 -4.08
C HIS A 206 -18.47 6.38 -5.52
N TYR A 207 -17.36 5.63 -5.68
CA TYR A 207 -16.77 5.31 -6.99
C TYR A 207 -17.73 4.60 -7.95
N ASP A 208 -18.74 3.92 -7.44
CA ASP A 208 -19.77 3.19 -8.19
C ASP A 208 -20.89 4.12 -8.74
N GLU A 209 -20.95 5.35 -8.26
CA GLU A 209 -21.91 6.35 -8.71
C GLU A 209 -21.47 7.08 -9.97
N ASP A 210 -22.38 7.84 -10.57
CA ASP A 210 -22.07 8.69 -11.75
C ASP A 210 -21.40 10.00 -11.30
N ILE A 211 -20.09 9.93 -11.16
CA ILE A 211 -19.24 11.05 -10.73
C ILE A 211 -18.67 11.78 -11.95
N SER A 212 -19.01 13.06 -12.12
CA SER A 212 -18.44 13.95 -13.12
C SER A 212 -17.66 15.10 -12.48
N LEU A 213 -16.84 15.79 -13.28
CA LEU A 213 -16.14 16.98 -12.85
C LEU A 213 -17.11 18.09 -12.44
N GLU A 214 -18.21 18.23 -13.19
CA GLU A 214 -19.28 19.20 -12.93
C GLU A 214 -19.96 18.89 -11.61
N PHE A 215 -20.33 17.64 -11.39
CA PHE A 215 -20.95 17.20 -10.13
C PHE A 215 -20.06 17.53 -8.92
N LEU A 216 -18.77 17.14 -8.97
CA LEU A 216 -17.84 17.41 -7.87
C LEU A 216 -17.57 18.91 -7.68
N SER A 217 -17.53 19.66 -8.76
CA SER A 217 -17.38 21.11 -8.75
C SER A 217 -18.53 21.80 -7.96
N GLU A 218 -19.76 21.37 -8.21
CA GLU A 218 -20.95 21.86 -7.50
C GLU A 218 -20.95 21.40 -6.04
N GLN A 219 -20.71 20.11 -5.81
CA GLN A 219 -20.74 19.51 -4.47
C GLN A 219 -19.73 20.15 -3.51
N PHE A 220 -18.52 20.47 -4.00
CA PHE A 220 -17.45 21.03 -3.17
C PHE A 220 -17.28 22.55 -3.30
N PHE A 221 -18.16 23.23 -4.02
CA PHE A 221 -18.12 24.68 -4.23
C PHE A 221 -16.78 25.19 -4.79
N ILE A 222 -16.29 24.50 -5.83
CA ILE A 222 -15.04 24.83 -6.54
C ILE A 222 -15.36 24.94 -8.03
N SER A 223 -14.79 25.93 -8.75
CA SER A 223 -14.98 25.96 -10.20
C SER A 223 -14.33 24.75 -10.88
N THR A 224 -14.91 24.25 -11.96
CA THR A 224 -14.44 23.06 -12.72
C THR A 224 -12.98 23.20 -13.15
N SER A 225 -12.60 24.38 -13.67
CA SER A 225 -11.22 24.64 -14.13
C SER A 225 -10.23 24.60 -12.98
N TYR A 226 -10.60 25.17 -11.84
CA TYR A 226 -9.75 25.21 -10.65
C TYR A 226 -9.63 23.81 -10.02
N LEU A 227 -10.76 23.11 -9.85
CA LEU A 227 -10.77 21.73 -9.36
C LEU A 227 -9.88 20.81 -10.24
N SER A 228 -10.05 20.85 -11.56
CA SER A 228 -9.27 20.01 -12.48
C SER A 228 -7.76 20.26 -12.36
N ARG A 229 -7.35 21.54 -12.24
CA ARG A 229 -5.93 21.91 -12.10
C ARG A 229 -5.36 21.48 -10.77
N GLU A 230 -5.99 21.86 -9.68
CA GLU A 230 -5.50 21.57 -8.31
C GLU A 230 -5.54 20.07 -8.00
N PHE A 231 -6.60 19.38 -8.45
CA PHE A 231 -6.69 17.93 -8.28
C PHE A 231 -5.51 17.21 -8.95
N LYS A 232 -5.18 17.62 -10.18
CA LYS A 232 -4.00 17.06 -10.87
C LYS A 232 -2.69 17.43 -10.18
N GLN A 233 -2.56 18.64 -9.66
CA GLN A 233 -1.37 19.09 -8.96
C GLN A 233 -1.14 18.31 -7.65
N VAL A 234 -2.20 18.09 -6.89
CA VAL A 234 -2.13 17.41 -5.58
C VAL A 234 -2.00 15.89 -5.74
N THR A 235 -2.84 15.29 -6.58
CA THR A 235 -2.90 13.82 -6.71
C THR A 235 -1.95 13.23 -7.75
N GLY A 236 -1.51 14.04 -8.73
CA GLY A 236 -0.76 13.59 -9.91
C GLY A 236 -1.62 13.10 -11.06
N PHE A 237 -2.94 12.90 -10.85
CA PHE A 237 -3.88 12.40 -11.86
C PHE A 237 -4.90 13.45 -12.26
N ASN A 238 -5.36 13.40 -13.52
CA ASN A 238 -6.61 14.05 -13.82
C ASN A 238 -7.78 13.29 -13.19
N LEU A 239 -8.86 13.99 -12.90
CA LEU A 239 -10.01 13.47 -12.15
C LEU A 239 -10.60 12.20 -12.78
N SER A 240 -10.79 12.18 -14.11
CA SER A 240 -11.35 11.02 -14.80
C SER A 240 -10.47 9.78 -14.68
N ASN A 241 -9.15 9.93 -14.78
CA ASN A 241 -8.22 8.83 -14.59
C ASN A 241 -8.25 8.32 -13.15
N TYR A 242 -8.35 9.22 -12.18
CA TYR A 242 -8.42 8.87 -10.76
C TYR A 242 -9.67 8.04 -10.44
N ILE A 243 -10.84 8.47 -10.93
CA ILE A 243 -12.09 7.70 -10.80
C ILE A 243 -11.95 6.31 -11.44
N GLN A 244 -11.39 6.23 -12.66
CA GLN A 244 -11.18 4.95 -13.33
C GLN A 244 -10.23 4.03 -12.55
N LEU A 245 -9.14 4.55 -12.02
CA LEU A 245 -8.21 3.80 -11.17
C LEU A 245 -8.89 3.25 -9.92
N THR A 246 -9.67 4.08 -9.23
CA THR A 246 -10.44 3.66 -8.04
C THR A 246 -11.45 2.55 -8.37
N ARG A 247 -12.16 2.67 -9.48
CA ARG A 247 -13.10 1.63 -9.96
C ARG A 247 -12.40 0.31 -10.30
N ILE A 248 -11.27 0.38 -11.01
CA ILE A 248 -10.51 -0.82 -11.36
C ILE A 248 -9.91 -1.50 -10.14
N LYS A 249 -9.40 -0.74 -9.17
CA LYS A 249 -8.95 -1.26 -7.88
C LYS A 249 -10.02 -2.10 -7.19
N ASN A 250 -11.23 -1.53 -7.07
CA ASN A 250 -12.34 -2.24 -6.44
C ASN A 250 -12.77 -3.48 -7.24
N ALA A 251 -12.71 -3.40 -8.58
CA ALA A 251 -12.95 -4.55 -9.43
C ALA A 251 -11.89 -5.65 -9.25
N GLN A 252 -10.61 -5.31 -9.14
CA GLN A 252 -9.53 -6.25 -8.85
C GLN A 252 -9.78 -7.00 -7.53
N TYR A 253 -10.13 -6.26 -6.48
CA TYR A 253 -10.49 -6.85 -5.19
C TYR A 253 -11.67 -7.82 -5.31
N GLN A 254 -12.78 -7.41 -5.95
CA GLN A 254 -13.95 -8.27 -6.13
C GLN A 254 -13.68 -9.49 -7.02
N LEU A 255 -12.80 -9.37 -8.02
CA LEU A 255 -12.41 -10.49 -8.87
C LEU A 255 -11.71 -11.61 -8.10
N VAL A 256 -10.93 -11.25 -7.09
CA VAL A 256 -10.17 -12.19 -6.25
C VAL A 256 -11.02 -12.70 -5.09
N SER A 257 -11.78 -11.82 -4.44
CA SER A 257 -12.53 -12.11 -3.21
C SER A 257 -13.93 -12.70 -3.43
N SER A 258 -14.42 -12.78 -4.67
CA SER A 258 -15.77 -13.26 -4.96
C SER A 258 -15.85 -14.11 -6.23
N ASN A 259 -16.91 -14.94 -6.29
CA ASN A 259 -17.26 -15.71 -7.48
C ASN A 259 -18.30 -15.00 -8.38
N LYS A 260 -18.52 -13.70 -8.19
CA LYS A 260 -19.47 -12.93 -8.99
C LYS A 260 -19.10 -12.96 -10.47
N LYS A 261 -20.11 -12.85 -11.35
CA LYS A 261 -19.87 -12.68 -12.80
C LYS A 261 -19.06 -11.41 -13.04
N ILE A 262 -18.09 -11.46 -13.94
CA ILE A 262 -17.22 -10.30 -14.25
C ILE A 262 -18.05 -9.09 -14.72
N SER A 263 -19.14 -9.33 -15.46
CA SER A 263 -20.07 -8.28 -15.89
C SER A 263 -20.80 -7.62 -14.71
N ALA A 264 -21.16 -8.38 -13.68
CA ALA A 264 -21.77 -7.84 -12.48
C ALA A 264 -20.78 -6.99 -11.69
N ILE A 265 -19.53 -7.44 -11.54
CA ILE A 265 -18.45 -6.67 -10.91
C ILE A 265 -18.24 -5.34 -11.67
N ALA A 266 -18.19 -5.38 -12.99
CA ALA A 266 -18.05 -4.16 -13.79
C ALA A 266 -19.15 -3.14 -13.48
N GLN A 267 -20.39 -3.60 -13.39
CA GLN A 267 -21.55 -2.75 -13.06
C GLN A 267 -21.47 -2.22 -11.62
N GLU A 268 -21.20 -3.09 -10.66
CA GLU A 268 -21.04 -2.71 -9.24
C GLU A 268 -19.88 -1.76 -9.00
N CYS A 269 -18.88 -1.73 -9.88
CA CYS A 269 -17.79 -0.77 -9.85
C CYS A 269 -18.08 0.50 -10.70
N GLY A 270 -19.31 0.76 -11.08
CA GLY A 270 -19.72 2.01 -11.72
C GLY A 270 -19.40 2.12 -13.21
N PHE A 271 -19.13 1.00 -13.91
CA PHE A 271 -18.94 1.02 -15.36
C PHE A 271 -20.28 0.85 -16.08
N SER A 272 -20.65 1.82 -16.89
CA SER A 272 -21.87 1.78 -17.71
C SER A 272 -21.77 0.81 -18.89
N SER A 273 -20.57 0.42 -19.30
CA SER A 273 -20.31 -0.48 -20.43
C SER A 273 -19.24 -1.51 -20.08
N PHE A 274 -19.58 -2.79 -20.31
CA PHE A 274 -18.63 -3.90 -20.13
C PHE A 274 -17.42 -3.80 -21.08
N SER A 275 -17.62 -3.28 -22.29
CA SER A 275 -16.52 -3.04 -23.23
C SER A 275 -15.55 -1.96 -22.72
N GLN A 276 -16.10 -0.89 -22.15
CA GLN A 276 -15.29 0.16 -21.52
C GLN A 276 -14.50 -0.40 -20.31
N PHE A 277 -15.17 -1.15 -19.46
CA PHE A 277 -14.53 -1.83 -18.34
C PHE A 277 -13.34 -2.69 -18.78
N ASN A 278 -13.55 -3.61 -19.73
CA ASN A 278 -12.49 -4.48 -20.22
C ASN A 278 -11.27 -3.68 -20.76
N ARG A 279 -11.55 -2.66 -21.57
CA ARG A 279 -10.48 -1.83 -22.14
C ARG A 279 -9.67 -1.09 -21.07
N ILE A 280 -10.35 -0.52 -20.07
CA ILE A 280 -9.71 0.22 -18.98
C ILE A 280 -8.98 -0.75 -18.04
N PHE A 281 -9.60 -1.87 -17.71
CA PHE A 281 -9.00 -2.91 -16.88
C PHE A 281 -7.70 -3.44 -17.50
N ASN A 282 -7.72 -3.80 -18.79
CA ASN A 282 -6.52 -4.25 -19.50
C ASN A 282 -5.43 -3.18 -19.52
N LYS A 283 -5.81 -1.92 -19.73
CA LYS A 283 -4.85 -0.81 -19.74
C LYS A 283 -4.15 -0.61 -18.39
N ILE A 284 -4.88 -0.78 -17.28
CA ILE A 284 -4.36 -0.53 -15.92
C ILE A 284 -3.69 -1.78 -15.36
N SER A 285 -4.28 -2.96 -15.54
CA SER A 285 -3.83 -4.21 -14.93
C SER A 285 -2.86 -5.02 -15.81
N GLY A 286 -2.66 -4.63 -17.07
CA GLY A 286 -1.82 -5.35 -18.03
C GLY A 286 -2.39 -6.68 -18.51
N THR A 287 -3.50 -7.14 -17.95
CA THR A 287 -4.17 -8.42 -18.25
C THR A 287 -5.68 -8.25 -18.31
N SER A 288 -6.40 -9.23 -18.89
CA SER A 288 -7.86 -9.21 -18.87
C SER A 288 -8.41 -9.52 -17.47
N PRO A 289 -9.66 -9.07 -17.15
CA PRO A 289 -10.29 -9.40 -15.87
C PRO A 289 -10.41 -10.91 -15.63
N ARG A 290 -10.56 -11.69 -16.68
CA ARG A 290 -10.61 -13.15 -16.61
C ARG A 290 -9.24 -13.75 -16.24
N GLU A 291 -8.20 -13.32 -16.91
CA GLU A 291 -6.81 -13.73 -16.62
C GLU A 291 -6.39 -13.29 -15.24
N TYR A 292 -6.74 -12.07 -14.83
CA TYR A 292 -6.48 -11.56 -13.48
C TYR A 292 -7.12 -12.44 -12.40
N ARG A 293 -8.40 -12.81 -12.57
CA ARG A 293 -9.07 -13.78 -11.68
C ARG A 293 -8.39 -15.13 -11.68
N GLN A 294 -8.00 -15.63 -12.87
CA GLN A 294 -7.37 -16.94 -12.99
C GLN A 294 -5.98 -16.95 -12.38
N SER A 295 -5.18 -15.92 -12.55
CA SER A 295 -3.85 -15.83 -11.93
C SER A 295 -3.92 -15.79 -10.41
N ALA A 296 -4.92 -15.11 -9.84
CA ALA A 296 -5.21 -15.15 -8.41
C ALA A 296 -5.73 -16.53 -7.94
N VAL A 297 -6.28 -17.36 -8.86
CA VAL A 297 -6.75 -18.73 -8.59
C VAL A 297 -5.66 -19.77 -8.87
N ILE A 298 -4.71 -19.52 -9.80
CA ILE A 298 -3.57 -20.41 -10.10
C ILE A 298 -2.48 -20.30 -9.01
N GLY A 299 -2.53 -19.30 -8.15
CA GLY A 299 -1.88 -19.32 -6.84
C GLY A 299 -2.62 -20.20 -5.83
N LYS A 300 -3.60 -20.98 -6.28
CA LYS A 300 -4.33 -21.98 -5.48
C LYS A 300 -3.71 -23.35 -5.61
#